data_3a1ec574215a2a76ebc7469281b5ed8e
#
_entry.id   3a1ec574215a2a76ebc7469281b5ed8e
#
_cell.length_a   1.000
_cell.length_b   1.000
_cell.length_c   1.000
_cell.angle_alpha   90.00
_cell.angle_beta   90.00
_cell.angle_gamma   90.00
#
_symmetry.space_group_name_H-M   'P 1'
#
loop_
_entity.id
_entity.type
_entity.pdbx_description
1 polymer ?
#
loop_
_entity_poly.entity_id
_entity_poly.type
_entity_poly.pdbx_seq_one_letter_code
_entity_poly.pdbx_strand_id
1 'polypeptide(L)'
;MTQHSKIPLNGQDGAGQDETSPEIQPTRTRGPGKSLIERAAGHFDFNAMIARPGPLPAEPARKMAPAPAVAATTSPAPFAAPAGASGETRVETAPVAEPVAFHGEHHPIDREHLREQGLIVPEGAVSTLLEEFRIVKRQLLVQAGDLRRQGAGAAAQRILISSPHPGEGKTYCALNLALSIAAEKESEVLLVDADFAKPSILSALGLPGGPGLMDALMDETIDPAACVLGTDIPGLWVMPAGDATINDSEYLSSSRTAKVLERLTENAPRRMVIFDSPPALAASPAAELAKYVGQTVVIVRADRTGQGALEDAISLLNACPNVQLLLNDAQFSPSGRRFGSYYGYKG
;
A
#
# COMPACT_ATOMS: atom_id res chain seq x y z
N MET A 1 -47.49 -11.22 34.72
CA MET A 1 -47.24 -11.54 36.15
C MET A 1 -45.76 -11.43 36.35
N THR A 2 -45.26 -10.25 36.61
CA THR A 2 -44.90 -9.59 37.88
C THR A 2 -43.91 -10.39 38.72
N GLN A 3 -42.66 -9.88 38.83
CA GLN A 3 -42.23 -9.38 40.13
C GLN A 3 -40.94 -8.58 40.02
N HIS A 4 -41.05 -7.32 40.45
CA HIS A 4 -39.92 -6.42 40.78
C HIS A 4 -39.35 -6.85 42.14
N SER A 5 -38.04 -6.75 42.30
CA SER A 5 -37.42 -6.73 43.63
C SER A 5 -36.65 -5.44 43.82
N LYS A 6 -37.12 -4.61 44.74
CA LYS A 6 -36.50 -3.36 45.21
C LYS A 6 -35.53 -3.70 46.34
N ILE A 7 -34.37 -3.05 46.35
CA ILE A 7 -33.46 -3.01 47.51
C ILE A 7 -33.64 -1.66 48.21
N PRO A 8 -33.78 -1.62 49.54
CA PRO A 8 -34.10 -0.41 50.29
C PRO A 8 -32.85 0.38 50.68
N LEU A 9 -33.00 1.73 50.65
CA LEU A 9 -32.16 2.72 51.31
C LEU A 9 -32.41 2.68 52.83
N ASN A 10 -31.36 2.69 53.61
CA ASN A 10 -31.46 3.06 55.02
C ASN A 10 -30.40 4.11 55.34
N GLY A 11 -30.82 5.28 55.72
CA GLY A 11 -30.06 6.33 56.34
C GLY A 11 -30.07 6.24 57.85
N GLN A 12 -29.07 6.74 58.48
CA GLN A 12 -29.19 7.52 59.74
C GLN A 12 -27.86 8.12 60.19
N ASP A 13 -27.90 9.37 60.33
CA ASP A 13 -27.28 10.35 61.21
C ASP A 13 -26.21 9.91 62.22
N GLY A 14 -25.18 10.74 62.34
CA GLY A 14 -24.20 10.74 63.42
C GLY A 14 -23.18 11.86 63.33
N ALA A 15 -23.36 12.87 64.13
CA ALA A 15 -22.62 14.13 64.22
C ALA A 15 -21.15 13.98 64.64
N GLY A 16 -20.33 14.94 64.15
CA GLY A 16 -19.35 15.60 64.99
C GLY A 16 -17.87 15.28 64.78
N GLN A 17 -17.16 16.23 64.37
CA GLN A 17 -15.92 16.82 64.92
C GLN A 17 -14.87 17.12 63.86
N ASP A 18 -14.53 18.38 63.78
CA ASP A 18 -13.25 19.04 63.49
C ASP A 18 -12.08 18.11 63.15
N GLU A 19 -11.47 18.37 61.99
CA GLU A 19 -10.01 18.40 61.91
C GLU A 19 -9.55 18.95 60.54
N THR A 20 -8.92 20.12 60.66
CA THR A 20 -7.76 20.64 59.91
C THR A 20 -7.57 20.17 58.47
N SER A 21 -7.81 21.10 57.56
CA SER A 21 -7.35 21.07 56.16
C SER A 21 -5.82 20.92 56.09
N PRO A 22 -5.29 20.00 55.28
CA PRO A 22 -3.87 20.01 54.95
C PRO A 22 -3.58 21.10 53.89
N GLU A 23 -2.64 21.94 54.22
CA GLU A 23 -1.98 22.96 53.42
C GLU A 23 -1.54 22.38 52.07
N ILE A 24 -2.08 22.90 50.95
CA ILE A 24 -1.64 22.58 49.63
C ILE A 24 -0.29 23.29 49.41
N GLN A 25 0.79 22.53 49.45
CA GLN A 25 2.10 22.99 49.00
C GLN A 25 2.07 23.24 47.49
N PRO A 26 2.65 24.33 46.96
CA PRO A 26 2.68 24.63 45.56
C PRO A 26 3.54 23.56 44.83
N THR A 27 2.93 22.84 43.90
CA THR A 27 3.61 21.93 43.00
C THR A 27 4.69 22.68 42.22
N ARG A 28 5.93 22.21 42.36
CA ARG A 28 7.07 22.66 41.58
C ARG A 28 6.70 22.58 40.08
N THR A 29 6.67 23.74 39.44
CA THR A 29 6.64 23.86 37.99
C THR A 29 7.86 23.14 37.42
N ARG A 30 7.64 21.97 36.84
CA ARG A 30 8.63 21.32 35.95
C ARG A 30 8.83 22.27 34.76
N GLY A 31 10.05 22.76 34.59
CA GLY A 31 10.48 23.48 33.40
C GLY A 31 10.22 22.61 32.14
N PRO A 32 10.18 23.22 30.95
CA PRO A 32 9.89 22.51 29.71
C PRO A 32 10.88 21.36 29.51
N GLY A 33 10.43 20.14 29.73
CA GLY A 33 11.22 18.96 29.49
C GLY A 33 11.46 18.85 27.98
N LYS A 34 12.70 18.52 27.57
CA LYS A 34 13.06 18.27 26.19
C LYS A 34 12.06 17.30 25.57
N SER A 35 11.58 17.61 24.36
CA SER A 35 10.65 16.77 23.63
C SER A 35 11.25 15.36 23.38
N LEU A 36 10.42 14.35 23.14
CA LEU A 36 10.90 13.00 22.83
C LEU A 36 11.82 13.02 21.60
N ILE A 37 11.60 13.94 20.67
CA ILE A 37 12.44 14.15 19.48
C ILE A 37 13.80 14.70 19.85
N GLU A 38 13.88 15.68 20.77
CA GLU A 38 15.17 16.21 21.25
C GLU A 38 15.95 15.20 22.09
N ARG A 39 15.26 14.28 22.76
CA ARG A 39 15.88 13.16 23.49
C ARG A 39 16.37 12.07 22.53
N ALA A 40 15.63 11.78 21.47
CA ALA A 40 16.04 10.85 20.42
C ALA A 40 17.19 11.41 19.58
N ALA A 41 17.18 12.71 19.24
CA ALA A 41 18.26 13.37 18.52
C ALA A 41 19.57 13.42 19.30
N GLY A 42 19.49 13.38 20.64
CA GLY A 42 20.68 13.29 21.51
C GLY A 42 21.30 11.88 21.60
N HIS A 43 20.57 10.85 21.17
CA HIS A 43 21.05 9.46 21.17
C HIS A 43 21.41 8.93 19.78
N PHE A 44 20.92 9.58 18.71
CA PHE A 44 21.24 9.23 17.32
C PHE A 44 21.99 10.39 16.69
N ASP A 45 23.29 10.22 16.45
CA ASP A 45 24.05 11.15 15.63
C ASP A 45 23.71 10.95 14.15
N PHE A 46 22.66 11.66 13.69
CA PHE A 46 22.21 11.64 12.29
C PHE A 46 23.32 12.10 11.32
N ASN A 47 24.29 12.89 11.76
CA ASN A 47 25.42 13.30 10.94
C ASN A 47 26.45 12.18 10.76
N ALA A 48 26.54 11.24 11.68
CA ALA A 48 27.40 10.06 11.53
C ALA A 48 26.78 9.00 10.58
N MET A 49 25.45 9.05 10.39
CA MET A 49 24.74 8.13 9.50
C MET A 49 24.66 8.60 8.05
N ILE A 50 24.89 9.89 7.78
CA ILE A 50 25.13 10.38 6.43
C ILE A 50 26.59 10.01 6.12
N ALA A 51 26.78 8.82 5.53
CA ALA A 51 28.08 8.40 5.03
C ALA A 51 28.63 9.53 4.16
N ARG A 52 29.71 10.17 4.58
CA ARG A 52 30.47 11.07 3.72
C ARG A 52 30.79 10.25 2.47
N PRO A 53 30.48 10.73 1.25
CA PRO A 53 30.91 10.03 0.05
C PRO A 53 32.43 9.88 0.15
N GLY A 54 32.87 8.64 0.39
CA GLY A 54 34.27 8.31 0.29
C GLY A 54 34.74 8.62 -1.13
N PRO A 55 36.03 9.00 -1.34
CA PRO A 55 36.53 9.18 -2.69
C PRO A 55 36.25 7.90 -3.48
N LEU A 56 35.61 8.06 -4.65
CA LEU A 56 35.36 6.97 -5.57
C LEU A 56 36.66 6.18 -5.79
N PRO A 57 36.64 4.85 -5.77
CA PRO A 57 37.79 4.05 -6.13
C PRO A 57 38.25 4.53 -7.51
N ALA A 58 39.53 4.89 -7.64
CA ALA A 58 40.12 5.25 -8.92
C ALA A 58 39.91 4.10 -9.89
N GLU A 59 39.25 4.37 -11.02
CA GLU A 59 39.12 3.39 -12.09
C GLU A 59 40.50 2.83 -12.43
N PRO A 60 40.68 1.52 -12.51
CA PRO A 60 41.94 0.96 -13.00
C PRO A 60 42.13 1.45 -14.41
N ALA A 61 43.27 2.16 -14.61
CA ALA A 61 43.66 2.68 -15.91
C ALA A 61 43.59 1.55 -16.96
N ARG A 62 42.62 1.62 -17.86
CA ARG A 62 42.57 0.78 -19.05
C ARG A 62 43.84 1.06 -19.84
N LYS A 63 44.77 0.11 -19.84
CA LYS A 63 45.90 0.11 -20.78
C LYS A 63 45.30 0.08 -22.18
N MET A 64 45.36 1.22 -22.87
CA MET A 64 45.07 1.28 -24.28
C MET A 64 46.16 0.42 -25.01
N ALA A 65 45.66 -0.65 -25.65
CA ALA A 65 46.49 -1.35 -26.61
C ALA A 65 46.76 -0.43 -27.82
N PRO A 66 47.99 -0.42 -28.37
CA PRO A 66 48.31 0.42 -29.51
C PRO A 66 47.45 0.01 -30.72
N ALA A 67 46.91 1.02 -31.40
CA ALA A 67 46.14 0.83 -32.63
C ALA A 67 47.06 0.20 -33.71
N PRO A 68 46.57 -0.79 -34.48
CA PRO A 68 47.31 -1.30 -35.63
C PRO A 68 47.39 -0.21 -36.72
N ALA A 69 48.59 -0.05 -37.26
CA ALA A 69 48.89 0.88 -38.34
C ALA A 69 48.05 0.63 -39.58
N VAL A 70 47.48 1.70 -40.11
CA VAL A 70 46.77 1.70 -41.38
C VAL A 70 47.78 1.53 -42.49
N ALA A 71 47.76 0.36 -43.15
CA ALA A 71 48.41 0.18 -44.45
C ALA A 71 47.40 0.57 -45.54
N ALA A 72 47.72 1.63 -46.24
CA ALA A 72 47.07 1.97 -47.51
C ALA A 72 47.40 0.92 -48.58
N THR A 73 46.43 0.52 -49.34
CA THR A 73 46.47 0.38 -50.79
C THR A 73 45.57 -0.70 -51.31
N THR A 74 45.02 -0.33 -52.41
CA THR A 74 44.53 -1.06 -53.59
C THR A 74 43.07 -1.48 -53.60
N SER A 75 42.37 -0.72 -54.42
CA SER A 75 41.10 -1.05 -55.04
C SER A 75 41.27 -2.31 -55.90
N PRO A 76 40.36 -3.24 -55.82
CA PRO A 76 40.06 -4.10 -57.01
C PRO A 76 38.58 -4.02 -57.43
N ALA A 77 38.42 -4.28 -58.67
CA ALA A 77 37.28 -4.20 -59.54
C ALA A 77 36.04 -5.00 -59.09
N PRO A 78 34.87 -4.81 -59.77
CA PRO A 78 33.58 -5.28 -59.32
C PRO A 78 33.39 -6.78 -59.52
N PHE A 79 33.08 -7.49 -58.44
CA PHE A 79 32.61 -8.87 -58.54
C PHE A 79 31.11 -8.90 -58.65
N ALA A 80 30.65 -9.71 -59.60
CA ALA A 80 29.26 -9.99 -59.92
C ALA A 80 28.52 -10.55 -58.72
N ALA A 81 27.28 -10.11 -58.51
CA ALA A 81 26.31 -10.66 -57.57
C ALA A 81 25.92 -12.10 -57.98
N PRO A 82 25.86 -13.06 -57.04
CA PRO A 82 25.04 -14.22 -57.21
C PRO A 82 23.60 -13.88 -56.79
N ALA A 83 22.69 -14.03 -57.74
CA ALA A 83 21.25 -14.06 -57.45
C ALA A 83 20.93 -15.32 -56.65
N GLY A 84 20.12 -15.15 -55.64
CA GLY A 84 19.39 -16.28 -55.08
C GLY A 84 19.33 -16.38 -53.57
N ALA A 85 18.11 -16.32 -53.11
CA ALA A 85 17.57 -16.62 -51.79
C ALA A 85 17.37 -15.42 -50.85
N SER A 86 16.36 -14.64 -51.15
CA SER A 86 15.58 -13.90 -50.14
C SER A 86 14.84 -14.87 -49.24
N GLY A 87 15.53 -15.46 -48.31
CA GLY A 87 14.94 -16.05 -47.14
C GLY A 87 14.64 -14.92 -46.16
N GLU A 88 13.50 -14.25 -46.28
CA GLU A 88 12.92 -13.49 -45.22
C GLU A 88 12.70 -14.46 -44.06
N THR A 89 13.62 -14.47 -43.11
CA THR A 89 13.38 -15.07 -41.81
C THR A 89 12.34 -14.18 -41.16
N ARG A 90 11.08 -14.50 -41.42
CA ARG A 90 9.94 -13.98 -40.69
C ARG A 90 10.18 -14.40 -39.26
N VAL A 91 10.67 -13.47 -38.45
CA VAL A 91 10.66 -13.61 -36.99
C VAL A 91 9.18 -13.73 -36.64
N GLU A 92 8.73 -14.96 -36.47
CA GLU A 92 7.42 -15.26 -35.95
C GLU A 92 7.42 -14.71 -34.53
N THR A 93 6.96 -13.46 -34.37
CA THR A 93 6.68 -12.89 -33.05
C THR A 93 5.63 -13.81 -32.43
N ALA A 94 6.04 -14.54 -31.41
CA ALA A 94 5.12 -15.33 -30.61
C ALA A 94 3.92 -14.44 -30.28
N PRO A 95 2.68 -14.94 -30.37
CA PRO A 95 1.50 -14.15 -30.06
C PRO A 95 1.67 -13.59 -28.65
N VAL A 96 1.65 -12.27 -28.52
CA VAL A 96 1.65 -11.60 -27.22
C VAL A 96 0.36 -12.06 -26.55
N ALA A 97 0.49 -12.85 -25.48
CA ALA A 97 -0.66 -13.35 -24.74
C ALA A 97 -1.49 -12.15 -24.25
N GLU A 98 -2.78 -12.21 -24.51
CA GLU A 98 -3.69 -11.13 -24.10
C GLU A 98 -3.76 -11.03 -22.58
N PRO A 99 -3.82 -9.80 -22.04
CA PRO A 99 -4.00 -9.60 -20.60
C PRO A 99 -5.33 -10.19 -20.13
N VAL A 100 -5.34 -10.74 -18.93
CA VAL A 100 -6.61 -11.16 -18.31
C VAL A 100 -7.55 -9.96 -18.25
N ALA A 101 -8.71 -10.08 -18.88
CA ALA A 101 -9.75 -9.06 -18.86
C ALA A 101 -10.71 -9.32 -17.72
N PHE A 102 -11.11 -8.26 -17.04
CA PHE A 102 -12.21 -8.31 -16.08
C PHE A 102 -13.50 -7.98 -16.82
N HIS A 103 -14.50 -8.85 -16.66
CA HIS A 103 -15.79 -8.75 -17.34
C HIS A 103 -16.94 -8.44 -16.37
N GLY A 104 -16.60 -8.04 -15.12
CA GLY A 104 -17.60 -7.68 -14.12
C GLY A 104 -18.47 -6.51 -14.57
N GLU A 105 -19.72 -6.52 -14.10
CA GLU A 105 -20.66 -5.42 -14.33
C GLU A 105 -20.07 -4.11 -13.80
N HIS A 106 -20.27 -3.02 -14.58
CA HIS A 106 -19.82 -1.69 -14.19
C HIS A 106 -20.89 -1.00 -13.35
N HIS A 107 -20.50 -0.62 -12.14
CA HIS A 107 -21.37 0.06 -11.18
C HIS A 107 -20.98 1.53 -11.05
N PRO A 108 -21.98 2.44 -11.01
CA PRO A 108 -21.72 3.87 -10.75
C PRO A 108 -21.27 4.07 -9.30
N ILE A 109 -20.23 4.86 -9.12
CA ILE A 109 -19.77 5.29 -7.79
C ILE A 109 -20.29 6.70 -7.54
N ASP A 110 -20.97 6.91 -6.41
CA ASP A 110 -21.46 8.22 -6.02
C ASP A 110 -20.30 9.13 -5.58
N ARG A 111 -20.06 10.19 -6.37
CA ARG A 111 -18.99 11.18 -6.09
C ARG A 111 -19.28 12.03 -4.87
N GLU A 112 -20.55 12.21 -4.51
CA GLU A 112 -20.92 12.92 -3.29
C GLU A 112 -20.64 12.09 -2.06
N HIS A 113 -20.99 10.82 -2.11
CA HIS A 113 -20.63 9.84 -1.08
C HIS A 113 -19.10 9.77 -0.87
N LEU A 114 -18.30 9.76 -1.94
CA LEU A 114 -16.84 9.81 -1.80
C LEU A 114 -16.37 11.08 -1.03
N ARG A 115 -16.96 12.24 -1.32
CA ARG A 115 -16.63 13.50 -0.61
C ARG A 115 -17.01 13.44 0.87
N GLU A 116 -18.18 12.91 1.17
CA GLU A 116 -18.67 12.74 2.56
C GLU A 116 -17.77 11.81 3.36
N GLN A 117 -17.24 10.77 2.73
CA GLN A 117 -16.25 9.86 3.32
C GLN A 117 -14.82 10.44 3.37
N GLY A 118 -14.61 11.66 2.85
CA GLY A 118 -13.30 12.28 2.77
C GLY A 118 -12.36 11.62 1.78
N LEU A 119 -12.91 10.93 0.75
CA LEU A 119 -12.14 10.23 -0.25
C LEU A 119 -11.84 11.14 -1.46
N ILE A 120 -10.78 10.79 -2.19
CA ILE A 120 -10.41 11.45 -3.44
C ILE A 120 -11.50 11.21 -4.48
N VAL A 121 -11.92 12.29 -5.16
CA VAL A 121 -12.73 12.20 -6.38
C VAL A 121 -11.79 12.38 -7.56
N PRO A 122 -11.59 11.37 -8.42
CA PRO A 122 -10.57 11.42 -9.49
C PRO A 122 -10.74 12.59 -10.47
N GLU A 123 -11.98 12.96 -10.77
CA GLU A 123 -12.33 14.08 -11.66
C GLU A 123 -12.50 15.40 -10.90
N GLY A 124 -12.31 15.40 -9.60
CA GLY A 124 -12.53 16.55 -8.72
C GLY A 124 -11.42 17.59 -8.79
N ALA A 125 -11.63 18.68 -8.05
CA ALA A 125 -10.60 19.69 -7.87
C ALA A 125 -9.37 19.10 -7.13
N VAL A 126 -8.19 19.64 -7.46
CA VAL A 126 -6.96 19.25 -6.77
C VAL A 126 -7.06 19.63 -5.30
N SER A 127 -7.00 18.64 -4.42
CA SER A 127 -7.01 18.82 -2.97
C SER A 127 -5.64 18.50 -2.37
N THR A 128 -5.38 18.94 -1.14
CA THR A 128 -4.17 18.59 -0.40
C THR A 128 -4.03 17.06 -0.29
N LEU A 129 -5.13 16.37 0.01
CA LEU A 129 -5.18 14.92 0.09
C LEU A 129 -4.76 14.26 -1.23
N LEU A 130 -5.27 14.76 -2.35
CA LEU A 130 -4.90 14.24 -3.68
C LEU A 130 -3.40 14.38 -3.94
N GLU A 131 -2.80 15.53 -3.57
CA GLU A 131 -1.36 15.75 -3.74
C GLU A 131 -0.51 14.83 -2.82
N GLU A 132 -0.95 14.61 -1.60
CA GLU A 132 -0.29 13.68 -0.68
C GLU A 132 -0.30 12.25 -1.25
N PHE A 133 -1.45 11.78 -1.73
CA PHE A 133 -1.53 10.45 -2.34
C PHE A 133 -0.83 10.36 -3.69
N ARG A 134 -0.69 11.44 -4.45
CA ARG A 134 0.16 11.47 -5.66
C ARG A 134 1.62 11.18 -5.33
N ILE A 135 2.12 11.69 -4.20
CA ILE A 135 3.50 11.42 -3.77
C ILE A 135 3.65 9.96 -3.36
N VAL A 136 2.74 9.46 -2.52
CA VAL A 136 2.74 8.05 -2.07
C VAL A 136 2.67 7.11 -3.28
N LYS A 137 1.70 7.34 -4.16
CA LYS A 137 1.54 6.58 -5.40
C LYS A 137 2.83 6.55 -6.23
N ARG A 138 3.44 7.72 -6.47
CA ARG A 138 4.67 7.81 -7.28
C ARG A 138 5.79 6.96 -6.68
N GLN A 139 5.98 7.00 -5.36
CA GLN A 139 6.99 6.18 -4.70
C GLN A 139 6.74 4.69 -4.90
N LEU A 140 5.49 4.25 -4.71
CA LEU A 140 5.10 2.85 -4.86
C LEU A 140 5.23 2.36 -6.30
N LEU A 141 4.86 3.17 -7.29
CA LEU A 141 4.99 2.81 -8.71
C LEU A 141 6.46 2.75 -9.16
N VAL A 142 7.32 3.65 -8.68
CA VAL A 142 8.77 3.59 -8.93
C VAL A 142 9.34 2.31 -8.33
N GLN A 143 9.01 2.01 -7.08
CA GLN A 143 9.45 0.78 -6.41
C GLN A 143 8.95 -0.48 -7.15
N ALA A 144 7.71 -0.50 -7.63
CA ALA A 144 7.18 -1.60 -8.44
C ALA A 144 8.00 -1.79 -9.74
N GLY A 145 8.41 -0.68 -10.39
CA GLY A 145 9.29 -0.71 -11.54
C GLY A 145 10.67 -1.29 -11.22
N ASP A 146 11.24 -0.94 -10.07
CA ASP A 146 12.52 -1.47 -9.60
C ASP A 146 12.43 -2.97 -9.31
N LEU A 147 11.39 -3.40 -8.62
CA LEU A 147 11.14 -4.81 -8.31
C LEU A 147 10.98 -5.66 -9.57
N ARG A 148 10.30 -5.14 -10.60
CA ARG A 148 10.20 -5.81 -11.91
C ARG A 148 11.58 -5.99 -12.55
N ARG A 149 12.43 -4.95 -12.52
CA ARG A 149 13.80 -5.03 -13.04
C ARG A 149 14.66 -6.03 -12.26
N GLN A 150 14.37 -6.25 -10.99
CA GLN A 150 15.03 -7.23 -10.13
C GLN A 150 14.47 -8.65 -10.28
N GLY A 151 13.44 -8.84 -11.12
CA GLY A 151 12.87 -10.17 -11.40
C GLY A 151 11.81 -10.61 -10.40
N ALA A 152 11.19 -9.71 -9.64
CA ALA A 152 10.13 -10.05 -8.68
C ALA A 152 8.82 -10.54 -9.33
N GLY A 153 8.74 -10.55 -10.67
CA GLY A 153 7.58 -11.05 -11.40
C GLY A 153 6.28 -10.32 -11.03
N ALA A 154 5.19 -11.07 -10.91
CA ALA A 154 3.87 -10.53 -10.58
C ALA A 154 3.80 -9.91 -9.16
N ALA A 155 4.66 -10.33 -8.23
CA ALA A 155 4.70 -9.74 -6.89
C ALA A 155 4.99 -8.23 -6.92
N ALA A 156 5.78 -7.76 -7.91
CA ALA A 156 6.08 -6.35 -8.11
C ALA A 156 4.83 -5.46 -8.31
N GLN A 157 3.71 -6.04 -8.73
CA GLN A 157 2.45 -5.35 -8.98
C GLN A 157 1.52 -5.32 -7.76
N ARG A 158 1.87 -6.04 -6.68
CA ARG A 158 1.02 -6.27 -5.53
C ARG A 158 1.52 -5.49 -4.34
N ILE A 159 0.60 -4.76 -3.72
CA ILE A 159 0.82 -3.91 -2.56
C ILE A 159 -0.13 -4.36 -1.46
N LEU A 160 0.39 -4.63 -0.28
CA LEU A 160 -0.39 -4.93 0.92
C LEU A 160 -0.51 -3.65 1.76
N ILE A 161 -1.71 -3.29 2.14
CA ILE A 161 -1.98 -2.23 3.11
C ILE A 161 -2.40 -2.88 4.42
N SER A 162 -1.67 -2.63 5.48
CA SER A 162 -1.97 -3.11 6.82
C SER A 162 -1.69 -2.04 7.88
N SER A 163 -1.94 -2.33 9.13
CA SER A 163 -1.63 -1.47 10.27
C SER A 163 -1.39 -2.31 11.51
N PRO A 164 -0.70 -1.83 12.55
CA PRO A 164 -0.59 -2.52 13.82
C PRO A 164 -1.95 -2.81 14.47
N HIS A 165 -2.82 -1.80 14.55
CA HIS A 165 -4.09 -1.88 15.28
C HIS A 165 -5.31 -1.51 14.41
N PRO A 166 -6.53 -1.89 14.84
CA PRO A 166 -7.76 -1.43 14.21
C PRO A 166 -7.91 0.10 14.32
N GLY A 167 -8.53 0.71 13.29
CA GLY A 167 -8.86 2.15 13.31
C GLY A 167 -7.69 3.09 13.02
N GLU A 168 -6.57 2.60 12.50
CA GLU A 168 -5.43 3.44 12.10
C GLU A 168 -5.57 4.02 10.68
N GLY A 169 -6.63 3.64 9.94
CA GLY A 169 -6.97 4.21 8.65
C GLY A 169 -6.44 3.43 7.45
N LYS A 170 -6.16 2.12 7.60
CA LYS A 170 -5.69 1.27 6.50
C LYS A 170 -6.62 1.28 5.28
N THR A 171 -7.92 1.00 5.48
CA THR A 171 -8.92 1.01 4.39
C THR A 171 -9.05 2.38 3.74
N TYR A 172 -9.05 3.46 4.55
CA TYR A 172 -9.05 4.83 4.04
C TYR A 172 -7.84 5.11 3.13
N CYS A 173 -6.66 4.67 3.54
CA CYS A 173 -5.44 4.82 2.74
C CYS A 173 -5.46 3.93 1.50
N ALA A 174 -5.97 2.69 1.59
CA ALA A 174 -6.10 1.79 0.44
C ALA A 174 -7.03 2.35 -0.62
N LEU A 175 -8.20 2.86 -0.23
CA LEU A 175 -9.17 3.51 -1.10
C LEU A 175 -8.57 4.74 -1.79
N ASN A 176 -7.98 5.67 -1.04
CA ASN A 176 -7.40 6.87 -1.62
C ASN A 176 -6.21 6.59 -2.54
N LEU A 177 -5.40 5.58 -2.21
CA LEU A 177 -4.31 5.14 -3.08
C LEU A 177 -4.86 4.56 -4.39
N ALA A 178 -5.88 3.70 -4.32
CA ALA A 178 -6.52 3.13 -5.51
C ALA A 178 -7.14 4.22 -6.40
N LEU A 179 -7.91 5.15 -5.82
CA LEU A 179 -8.49 6.29 -6.54
C LEU A 179 -7.42 7.18 -7.17
N SER A 180 -6.30 7.40 -6.47
CA SER A 180 -5.17 8.17 -7.01
C SER A 180 -4.46 7.45 -8.16
N ILE A 181 -4.36 6.12 -8.15
CA ILE A 181 -3.78 5.34 -9.25
C ILE A 181 -4.74 5.34 -10.45
N ALA A 182 -6.03 5.11 -10.23
CA ALA A 182 -7.04 5.12 -11.28
C ALA A 182 -7.13 6.48 -12.02
N ALA A 183 -6.80 7.58 -11.35
CA ALA A 183 -6.73 8.90 -11.97
C ALA A 183 -5.59 9.06 -13.00
N GLU A 184 -4.66 8.11 -13.10
CA GLU A 184 -3.61 8.12 -14.13
C GLU A 184 -4.11 7.48 -15.43
N LYS A 185 -3.87 8.19 -16.53
CA LYS A 185 -4.10 7.62 -17.85
C LYS A 185 -3.21 6.38 -18.04
N GLU A 186 -3.77 5.32 -18.58
CA GLU A 186 -3.06 4.06 -18.87
C GLU A 186 -2.67 3.23 -17.65
N SER A 187 -3.09 3.59 -16.45
CA SER A 187 -2.94 2.79 -15.23
C SER A 187 -4.23 2.04 -14.94
N GLU A 188 -4.09 0.84 -14.40
CA GLU A 188 -5.18 0.00 -13.95
C GLU A 188 -4.90 -0.44 -12.52
N VAL A 189 -5.90 -0.37 -11.67
CA VAL A 189 -5.81 -0.81 -10.28
C VAL A 189 -6.95 -1.72 -9.91
N LEU A 190 -6.63 -2.84 -9.30
CA LEU A 190 -7.55 -3.74 -8.65
C LEU A 190 -7.42 -3.54 -7.14
N LEU A 191 -8.48 -3.06 -6.51
CA LEU A 191 -8.57 -2.95 -5.06
C LEU A 191 -9.28 -4.19 -4.51
N VAL A 192 -8.60 -4.94 -3.66
CA VAL A 192 -9.07 -6.20 -3.10
C VAL A 192 -9.36 -6.02 -1.61
N ASP A 193 -10.58 -6.30 -1.21
CA ASP A 193 -10.93 -6.38 0.22
C ASP A 193 -10.44 -7.73 0.76
N ALA A 194 -9.43 -7.69 1.60
CA ALA A 194 -8.84 -8.86 2.25
C ALA A 194 -8.97 -8.80 3.79
N ASP A 195 -9.77 -7.86 4.30
CA ASP A 195 -10.19 -7.84 5.70
C ASP A 195 -11.48 -8.69 5.87
N PHE A 196 -11.32 -10.00 5.79
CA PHE A 196 -12.42 -10.96 5.81
C PHE A 196 -13.28 -10.86 7.07
N ALA A 197 -12.71 -10.44 8.18
CA ALA A 197 -13.41 -10.28 9.45
C ALA A 197 -14.32 -9.04 9.46
N LYS A 198 -13.90 -7.97 8.76
CA LYS A 198 -14.65 -6.71 8.70
C LYS A 198 -14.49 -6.04 7.34
N PRO A 199 -15.02 -6.65 6.27
CA PRO A 199 -14.92 -6.07 4.94
C PRO A 199 -15.66 -4.72 4.89
N SER A 200 -15.06 -3.73 4.24
CA SER A 200 -15.59 -2.36 4.26
C SER A 200 -15.44 -1.59 2.95
N ILE A 201 -14.72 -2.13 1.97
CA ILE A 201 -14.51 -1.45 0.69
C ILE A 201 -15.81 -1.25 -0.07
N LEU A 202 -16.65 -2.28 -0.16
CA LEU A 202 -17.92 -2.19 -0.89
C LEU A 202 -18.85 -1.13 -0.29
N SER A 203 -18.97 -1.09 1.03
CA SER A 203 -19.80 -0.09 1.71
C SER A 203 -19.24 1.33 1.55
N ALA A 204 -17.92 1.49 1.57
CA ALA A 204 -17.28 2.78 1.39
C ALA A 204 -17.43 3.34 -0.04
N LEU A 205 -17.56 2.47 -1.04
CA LEU A 205 -17.74 2.84 -2.44
C LEU A 205 -19.20 2.78 -2.91
N GLY A 206 -20.13 2.27 -2.08
CA GLY A 206 -21.52 2.09 -2.47
C GLY A 206 -21.73 0.96 -3.49
N LEU A 207 -20.85 -0.04 -3.51
CA LEU A 207 -20.91 -1.14 -4.45
C LEU A 207 -21.76 -2.31 -3.91
N PRO A 208 -22.38 -3.11 -4.81
CA PRO A 208 -23.13 -4.29 -4.41
C PRO A 208 -22.23 -5.39 -3.86
N GLY A 209 -22.79 -6.29 -3.05
CA GLY A 209 -22.12 -7.53 -2.65
C GLY A 209 -21.98 -8.50 -3.83
N GLY A 210 -21.11 -9.50 -3.65
CA GLY A 210 -20.89 -10.54 -4.64
C GLY A 210 -19.79 -11.50 -4.20
N PRO A 211 -19.50 -12.53 -5.01
CA PRO A 211 -18.38 -13.43 -4.74
C PRO A 211 -17.07 -12.64 -4.76
N GLY A 212 -16.08 -13.09 -3.99
CA GLY A 212 -14.86 -12.36 -3.82
C GLY A 212 -13.62 -13.24 -3.70
N LEU A 213 -12.58 -12.67 -3.06
CA LEU A 213 -11.31 -13.36 -2.91
C LEU A 213 -11.44 -14.70 -2.18
N MET A 214 -12.20 -14.74 -1.09
CA MET A 214 -12.34 -15.97 -0.29
C MET A 214 -13.05 -17.06 -1.10
N ASP A 215 -14.11 -16.73 -1.84
CA ASP A 215 -14.82 -17.71 -2.68
C ASP A 215 -13.90 -18.32 -3.73
N ALA A 216 -13.08 -17.49 -4.39
CA ALA A 216 -12.08 -17.96 -5.35
C ALA A 216 -10.99 -18.82 -4.70
N LEU A 217 -10.69 -18.62 -3.41
CA LEU A 217 -9.75 -19.45 -2.65
C LEU A 217 -10.37 -20.79 -2.23
N MET A 218 -11.65 -20.79 -1.89
CA MET A 218 -12.36 -21.98 -1.41
C MET A 218 -12.77 -22.93 -2.55
N ASP A 219 -13.17 -22.39 -3.69
CA ASP A 219 -13.69 -23.18 -4.82
C ASP A 219 -12.79 -23.03 -6.05
N GLU A 220 -12.22 -24.17 -6.50
CA GLU A 220 -11.34 -24.21 -7.69
C GLU A 220 -12.07 -23.98 -9.01
N THR A 221 -13.37 -24.08 -9.04
CA THR A 221 -14.20 -23.84 -10.23
C THR A 221 -14.46 -22.37 -10.48
N ILE A 222 -14.24 -21.50 -9.47
CA ILE A 222 -14.44 -20.06 -9.57
C ILE A 222 -13.18 -19.41 -10.17
N ASP A 223 -13.33 -18.75 -11.34
CA ASP A 223 -12.27 -17.90 -11.89
C ASP A 223 -12.18 -16.61 -11.05
N PRO A 224 -11.02 -16.30 -10.43
CA PRO A 224 -10.84 -15.06 -9.67
C PRO A 224 -11.20 -13.79 -10.45
N ALA A 225 -10.97 -13.80 -11.78
CA ALA A 225 -11.31 -12.67 -12.64
C ALA A 225 -12.81 -12.42 -12.76
N ALA A 226 -13.64 -13.44 -12.55
CA ALA A 226 -15.10 -13.32 -12.56
C ALA A 226 -15.67 -12.71 -11.28
N CYS A 227 -14.89 -12.69 -10.19
CA CYS A 227 -15.29 -12.08 -8.92
C CYS A 227 -15.02 -10.56 -8.88
N VAL A 228 -14.45 -9.99 -9.94
CA VAL A 228 -14.05 -8.59 -9.99
C VAL A 228 -15.20 -7.73 -10.50
N LEU A 229 -15.56 -6.69 -9.75
CA LEU A 229 -16.56 -5.69 -10.11
C LEU A 229 -15.91 -4.54 -10.87
N GLY A 230 -16.55 -4.09 -11.95
CA GLY A 230 -16.21 -2.87 -12.66
C GLY A 230 -16.76 -1.63 -11.96
N THR A 231 -16.16 -0.48 -12.22
CA THR A 231 -16.70 0.81 -11.78
C THR A 231 -16.79 1.79 -12.96
N ASP A 232 -17.53 2.87 -12.79
CA ASP A 232 -17.58 3.98 -13.77
C ASP A 232 -16.34 4.89 -13.66
N ILE A 233 -15.44 4.64 -12.70
CA ILE A 233 -14.13 5.29 -12.65
C ILE A 233 -13.18 4.48 -13.54
N PRO A 234 -12.68 5.06 -14.66
CA PRO A 234 -11.82 4.35 -15.57
C PRO A 234 -10.57 3.77 -14.86
N GLY A 235 -10.27 2.51 -15.11
CA GLY A 235 -9.11 1.83 -14.53
C GLY A 235 -9.25 1.38 -13.07
N LEU A 236 -10.39 1.65 -12.41
CA LEU A 236 -10.66 1.16 -11.05
C LEU A 236 -11.55 -0.10 -11.10
N TRP A 237 -11.01 -1.17 -10.56
CA TRP A 237 -11.67 -2.45 -10.35
C TRP A 237 -11.67 -2.80 -8.88
N VAL A 238 -12.70 -3.52 -8.43
CA VAL A 238 -12.85 -3.90 -7.03
C VAL A 238 -13.15 -5.39 -6.92
N MET A 239 -12.43 -6.08 -6.05
CA MET A 239 -12.71 -7.47 -5.71
C MET A 239 -13.21 -7.54 -4.26
N PRO A 240 -14.43 -8.02 -4.03
CA PRO A 240 -14.97 -8.22 -2.69
C PRO A 240 -14.13 -9.19 -1.85
N ALA A 241 -14.34 -9.17 -0.56
CA ALA A 241 -13.76 -10.18 0.34
C ALA A 241 -14.32 -11.59 0.06
N GLY A 242 -15.58 -11.67 -0.33
CA GLY A 242 -16.31 -12.92 -0.47
C GLY A 242 -16.95 -13.38 0.83
N ASP A 243 -17.35 -14.63 0.87
CA ASP A 243 -18.02 -15.22 2.04
C ASP A 243 -17.05 -15.39 3.21
N ALA A 244 -17.51 -14.98 4.40
CA ALA A 244 -16.69 -15.09 5.60
C ALA A 244 -16.51 -16.56 6.02
N THR A 245 -15.28 -16.93 6.39
CA THR A 245 -14.95 -18.25 6.93
C THR A 245 -14.08 -18.11 8.17
N ILE A 246 -14.17 -19.08 9.07
CA ILE A 246 -13.31 -19.15 10.26
C ILE A 246 -11.89 -19.66 9.92
N ASN A 247 -11.70 -20.18 8.71
CA ASN A 247 -10.44 -20.78 8.23
C ASN A 247 -9.78 -19.92 7.16
N ASP A 248 -9.95 -18.60 7.22
CA ASP A 248 -9.40 -17.65 6.22
C ASP A 248 -7.88 -17.79 6.05
N SER A 249 -7.16 -17.94 7.14
CA SER A 249 -5.71 -18.09 7.14
C SER A 249 -5.23 -19.41 6.52
N GLU A 250 -5.94 -20.51 6.73
CA GLU A 250 -5.64 -21.79 6.12
C GLU A 250 -5.82 -21.74 4.61
N TYR A 251 -6.89 -21.10 4.11
CA TYR A 251 -7.07 -20.88 2.68
C TYR A 251 -5.97 -20.00 2.10
N LEU A 252 -5.61 -18.90 2.77
CA LEU A 252 -4.52 -18.02 2.34
C LEU A 252 -3.15 -18.70 2.36
N SER A 253 -2.91 -19.64 3.26
CA SER A 253 -1.65 -20.38 3.31
C SER A 253 -1.57 -21.52 2.28
N SER A 254 -2.66 -21.82 1.59
CA SER A 254 -2.72 -22.88 0.59
C SER A 254 -1.94 -22.54 -0.69
N SER A 255 -1.56 -23.58 -1.45
CA SER A 255 -0.92 -23.41 -2.77
C SER A 255 -1.82 -22.74 -3.80
N ARG A 256 -3.15 -22.72 -3.56
CA ARG A 256 -4.11 -22.08 -4.44
C ARG A 256 -3.97 -20.55 -4.44
N THR A 257 -3.58 -19.95 -3.31
CA THR A 257 -3.40 -18.50 -3.19
C THR A 257 -2.46 -17.95 -4.26
N ALA A 258 -1.33 -18.61 -4.48
CA ALA A 258 -0.41 -18.19 -5.54
C ALA A 258 -1.10 -18.17 -6.92
N LYS A 259 -1.86 -19.23 -7.26
CA LYS A 259 -2.58 -19.33 -8.54
C LYS A 259 -3.66 -18.26 -8.69
N VAL A 260 -4.46 -18.04 -7.65
CA VAL A 260 -5.50 -17.01 -7.62
C VAL A 260 -4.90 -15.62 -7.84
N LEU A 261 -3.83 -15.29 -7.12
CA LEU A 261 -3.19 -13.98 -7.22
C LEU A 261 -2.44 -13.80 -8.55
N GLU A 262 -1.85 -14.85 -9.12
CA GLU A 262 -1.24 -14.81 -10.45
C GLU A 262 -2.30 -14.53 -11.52
N ARG A 263 -3.45 -15.20 -11.46
CA ARG A 263 -4.56 -15.01 -12.39
C ARG A 263 -5.00 -13.55 -12.46
N LEU A 264 -5.04 -12.83 -11.32
CA LEU A 264 -5.46 -11.41 -11.27
C LEU A 264 -4.48 -10.46 -12.00
N THR A 265 -3.24 -10.85 -12.20
CA THR A 265 -2.20 -10.02 -12.83
C THR A 265 -1.67 -10.60 -14.15
N GLU A 266 -2.26 -11.70 -14.62
CA GLU A 266 -1.78 -12.44 -15.78
C GLU A 266 -1.77 -11.58 -17.05
N ASN A 267 -0.59 -11.45 -17.67
CA ASN A 267 -0.32 -10.64 -18.87
C ASN A 267 -0.73 -9.15 -18.76
N ALA A 268 -1.02 -8.64 -17.56
CA ALA A 268 -1.45 -7.26 -17.32
C ALA A 268 -0.36 -6.44 -16.58
N PRO A 269 0.77 -6.08 -17.21
CA PRO A 269 1.92 -5.47 -16.52
C PRO A 269 1.64 -4.06 -16.00
N ARG A 270 0.57 -3.39 -16.45
CA ARG A 270 0.17 -2.06 -15.98
C ARG A 270 -0.80 -2.09 -14.81
N ARG A 271 -1.34 -3.28 -14.50
CA ARG A 271 -2.28 -3.46 -13.40
C ARG A 271 -1.55 -3.49 -12.07
N MET A 272 -1.94 -2.64 -11.14
CA MET A 272 -1.54 -2.70 -9.74
C MET A 272 -2.65 -3.39 -8.94
N VAL A 273 -2.27 -4.20 -7.96
CA VAL A 273 -3.22 -4.84 -7.04
C VAL A 273 -2.95 -4.35 -5.63
N ILE A 274 -3.96 -3.79 -4.99
CA ILE A 274 -3.89 -3.30 -3.61
C ILE A 274 -4.76 -4.21 -2.75
N PHE A 275 -4.17 -4.82 -1.73
CA PHE A 275 -4.89 -5.61 -0.73
C PHE A 275 -5.10 -4.75 0.52
N ASP A 276 -6.35 -4.49 0.88
CA ASP A 276 -6.71 -3.95 2.20
C ASP A 276 -6.86 -5.12 3.16
N SER A 277 -5.98 -5.25 4.13
CA SER A 277 -5.92 -6.40 5.03
C SER A 277 -6.34 -6.06 6.46
N PRO A 278 -6.65 -7.05 7.30
CA PRO A 278 -6.85 -6.78 8.72
C PRO A 278 -5.57 -6.24 9.37
N PRO A 279 -5.68 -5.66 10.58
CA PRO A 279 -4.51 -5.21 11.33
C PRO A 279 -3.58 -6.39 11.63
N ALA A 280 -2.27 -6.19 11.46
CA ALA A 280 -1.27 -7.26 11.57
C ALA A 280 -1.19 -7.91 12.97
N LEU A 281 -1.49 -7.14 14.02
CA LEU A 281 -1.50 -7.65 15.40
C LEU A 281 -2.85 -8.24 15.82
N ALA A 282 -3.88 -8.12 14.99
CA ALA A 282 -5.22 -8.62 15.30
C ALA A 282 -5.54 -9.96 14.62
N ALA A 283 -4.97 -10.22 13.44
CA ALA A 283 -5.31 -11.40 12.65
C ALA A 283 -4.17 -11.80 11.70
N SER A 284 -4.06 -13.09 11.40
CA SER A 284 -3.00 -13.68 10.58
C SER A 284 -3.09 -13.44 9.06
N PRO A 285 -4.24 -13.15 8.42
CA PRO A 285 -4.31 -12.95 6.97
C PRO A 285 -3.31 -11.93 6.42
N ALA A 286 -3.01 -10.85 7.15
CA ALA A 286 -2.01 -9.88 6.72
C ALA A 286 -0.62 -10.51 6.56
N ALA A 287 -0.19 -11.35 7.51
CA ALA A 287 1.10 -12.05 7.47
C ALA A 287 1.15 -13.09 6.34
N GLU A 288 0.04 -13.77 6.07
CA GLU A 288 -0.06 -14.72 4.96
C GLU A 288 0.05 -14.00 3.61
N LEU A 289 -0.69 -12.90 3.41
CA LEU A 289 -0.64 -12.10 2.18
C LEU A 289 0.73 -11.45 1.96
N ALA A 290 1.46 -11.10 3.01
CA ALA A 290 2.80 -10.52 2.92
C ALA A 290 3.79 -11.39 2.11
N LYS A 291 3.55 -12.72 2.03
CA LYS A 291 4.36 -13.66 1.25
C LYS A 291 4.24 -13.49 -0.26
N TYR A 292 3.15 -12.88 -0.73
CA TYR A 292 2.77 -12.82 -2.15
C TYR A 292 2.89 -11.42 -2.77
N VAL A 293 3.28 -10.42 -1.98
CA VAL A 293 3.37 -9.03 -2.41
C VAL A 293 4.82 -8.55 -2.48
N GLY A 294 5.08 -7.61 -3.37
CA GLY A 294 6.41 -6.99 -3.49
C GLY A 294 6.61 -5.83 -2.53
N GLN A 295 5.51 -5.25 -2.04
CA GLN A 295 5.54 -4.09 -1.15
C GLN A 295 4.44 -4.21 -0.09
N THR A 296 4.77 -3.83 1.13
CA THR A 296 3.81 -3.67 2.23
C THR A 296 3.88 -2.24 2.74
N VAL A 297 2.73 -1.57 2.84
CA VAL A 297 2.60 -0.25 3.45
C VAL A 297 1.91 -0.40 4.79
N VAL A 298 2.64 -0.15 5.87
CA VAL A 298 2.10 -0.18 7.23
C VAL A 298 1.62 1.22 7.57
N ILE A 299 0.32 1.34 7.79
CA ILE A 299 -0.30 2.59 8.21
C ILE A 299 -0.05 2.80 9.68
N VAL A 300 0.54 3.94 10.01
CA VAL A 300 0.90 4.35 11.37
C VAL A 300 0.09 5.60 11.70
N ARG A 301 -0.76 5.53 12.71
CA ARG A 301 -1.52 6.71 13.13
C ARG A 301 -0.69 7.58 14.04
N ALA A 302 -0.50 8.85 13.64
CA ALA A 302 0.26 9.82 14.39
C ALA A 302 -0.29 9.95 15.82
N ASP A 303 0.61 10.09 16.79
CA ASP A 303 0.33 10.24 18.22
C ASP A 303 -0.47 9.10 18.89
N ARG A 304 -0.74 8.00 18.18
CA ARG A 304 -1.49 6.83 18.67
C ARG A 304 -0.75 5.52 18.57
N THR A 305 -0.13 5.23 17.43
CA THR A 305 0.61 3.97 17.23
C THR A 305 1.90 4.00 18.05
N GLY A 306 2.00 3.10 19.00
CA GLY A 306 3.22 2.95 19.81
C GLY A 306 4.35 2.26 19.04
N GLN A 307 5.60 2.62 19.36
CA GLN A 307 6.78 2.07 18.71
C GLN A 307 6.83 0.53 18.81
N GLY A 308 6.58 -0.06 19.98
CA GLY A 308 6.59 -1.51 20.18
C GLY A 308 5.57 -2.23 19.29
N ALA A 309 4.33 -1.70 19.20
CA ALA A 309 3.32 -2.28 18.32
C ALA A 309 3.71 -2.20 16.84
N LEU A 310 4.40 -1.12 16.44
CA LEU A 310 4.91 -0.97 15.09
C LEU A 310 6.02 -2.01 14.80
N GLU A 311 6.96 -2.19 15.71
CA GLU A 311 8.05 -3.17 15.60
C GLU A 311 7.50 -4.59 15.51
N ASP A 312 6.51 -4.94 16.34
CA ASP A 312 5.84 -6.23 16.32
C ASP A 312 5.11 -6.47 14.98
N ALA A 313 4.38 -5.46 14.49
CA ALA A 313 3.68 -5.55 13.20
C ALA A 313 4.68 -5.74 12.04
N ILE A 314 5.77 -4.98 12.00
CA ILE A 314 6.82 -5.14 10.98
C ILE A 314 7.42 -6.55 11.04
N SER A 315 7.64 -7.07 12.23
CA SER A 315 8.16 -8.43 12.42
C SER A 315 7.23 -9.49 11.84
N LEU A 316 5.91 -9.35 12.00
CA LEU A 316 4.92 -10.25 11.41
C LEU A 316 4.83 -10.16 9.88
N LEU A 317 5.13 -8.99 9.32
CA LEU A 317 5.05 -8.72 7.89
C LEU A 317 6.39 -8.92 7.16
N ASN A 318 7.40 -9.45 7.81
CA ASN A 318 8.78 -9.59 7.30
C ASN A 318 8.93 -10.55 6.11
N ALA A 319 7.89 -11.32 5.78
CA ALA A 319 7.84 -12.13 4.56
C ALA A 319 7.84 -11.26 3.29
N CYS A 320 7.37 -10.01 3.37
CA CYS A 320 7.50 -9.04 2.30
C CYS A 320 8.89 -8.36 2.37
N PRO A 321 9.66 -8.32 1.26
CA PRO A 321 11.01 -7.74 1.26
C PRO A 321 11.03 -6.23 1.43
N ASN A 322 9.92 -5.53 1.13
CA ASN A 322 9.86 -4.07 1.14
C ASN A 322 8.69 -3.60 2.01
N VAL A 323 8.96 -3.35 3.28
CA VAL A 323 8.01 -2.76 4.22
C VAL A 323 8.25 -1.27 4.31
N GLN A 324 7.22 -0.48 4.05
CA GLN A 324 7.22 0.99 4.09
C GLN A 324 6.21 1.47 5.13
N LEU A 325 6.45 2.65 5.68
CA LEU A 325 5.56 3.27 6.66
C LEU A 325 4.84 4.46 6.04
N LEU A 326 3.54 4.55 6.26
CA LEU A 326 2.73 5.71 5.92
C LEU A 326 2.14 6.31 7.20
N LEU A 327 2.56 7.53 7.53
CA LEU A 327 2.03 8.25 8.67
C LEU A 327 0.67 8.87 8.30
N ASN A 328 -0.37 8.44 9.00
CA ASN A 328 -1.75 8.89 8.83
C ASN A 328 -2.18 9.77 9.99
N ASP A 329 -3.17 10.64 9.77
CA ASP A 329 -3.75 11.55 10.78
C ASP A 329 -2.69 12.46 11.45
N ALA A 330 -1.69 12.88 10.67
CA ALA A 330 -0.64 13.77 11.15
C ALA A 330 -1.13 15.21 11.16
N GLN A 331 -1.32 15.78 12.35
CA GLN A 331 -1.75 17.17 12.51
C GLN A 331 -0.58 18.17 12.46
N PHE A 332 0.63 17.70 12.64
CA PHE A 332 1.83 18.52 12.71
C PHE A 332 2.89 18.07 11.71
N SER A 333 3.34 18.98 10.87
CA SER A 333 4.50 18.78 10.02
C SER A 333 5.75 19.38 10.68
N PRO A 334 6.78 18.59 11.01
CA PRO A 334 8.01 19.11 11.62
C PRO A 334 8.70 20.21 10.80
N SER A 335 8.50 20.21 9.49
CA SER A 335 9.04 21.23 8.57
C SER A 335 8.20 22.49 8.47
N GLY A 336 7.02 22.55 9.11
CA GLY A 336 6.04 23.63 8.97
C GLY A 336 5.46 23.77 7.55
N ARG A 337 5.85 22.90 6.63
CA ARG A 337 5.36 22.91 5.25
C ARG A 337 4.08 22.10 5.16
N ARG A 338 2.97 22.77 4.91
CA ARG A 338 1.74 22.12 4.46
C ARG A 338 1.90 21.88 2.96
N PHE A 339 1.77 20.63 2.53
CA PHE A 339 1.65 20.29 1.13
C PHE A 339 0.42 21.02 0.57
N GLY A 340 0.54 21.59 -0.64
CA GLY A 340 -0.54 22.35 -1.25
C GLY A 340 -0.50 23.87 -1.05
N SER A 341 0.33 24.41 -0.17
CA SER A 341 0.46 25.87 0.02
C SER A 341 0.99 26.60 -1.23
N TYR A 342 1.63 25.90 -2.16
CA TYR A 342 2.15 26.47 -3.39
C TYR A 342 1.04 26.83 -4.41
N TYR A 343 -0.09 26.15 -4.37
CA TYR A 343 -1.22 26.37 -5.30
C TYR A 343 -2.31 27.28 -4.75
N GLY A 344 -2.13 27.90 -3.59
CA GLY A 344 -3.03 28.93 -3.08
C GLY A 344 -4.42 28.44 -2.64
N TYR A 345 -4.61 27.15 -2.46
CA TYR A 345 -5.86 26.61 -1.97
C TYR A 345 -6.00 26.90 -0.46
N LYS A 346 -6.89 27.84 -0.14
CA LYS A 346 -7.42 28.00 1.21
C LYS A 346 -8.48 26.92 1.40
N GLY A 347 -8.19 25.96 2.27
CA GLY A 347 -9.19 25.02 2.77
C GLY A 347 -10.14 25.69 3.76
#